data_da7d0b2409b580dd5aa0e51ae4ce7413
#
_entry.id   da7d0b2409b580dd5aa0e51ae4ce7413
#
_cell.length_a   1.000
_cell.length_b   1.000
_cell.length_c   1.000
_cell.angle_alpha   90.00
_cell.angle_beta   90.00
_cell.angle_gamma   90.00
#
_symmetry.space_group_name_H-M   'P 1'
#
loop_
_entity.id
_entity.type
_entity.pdbx_description
1 polymer ?
#
loop_
_entity_poly.entity_id
_entity_poly.type
_entity_poly.pdbx_seq_one_letter_code
_entity_poly.pdbx_strand_id
1 'polypeptide(L)'
;TRTVTDAALMLNVLASPDSRDSMAAPVSAQSENYLNALDAGIEGVRIAYSPTLGENGWADDDVAAAVAAAAKTLSDLGAIVEEVDPDIPPVRPIIEVIWAAADAWLVDQIPADKHELMDPGLLAIAEEGRKLSVTDLVGAHAARVELGNRMARFHENYDLLLTPQMPLEAIEAGKNVPDGRDMDQWVDWCPFTYPFNLTMQPACSVPCGLGSERLPVAFQLVGRHWEDALVLRAARAYEKAHPFAAAPGYV
;
A
#
# COMPACT_ATOMS: atom_id res chain seq x y z
N THR A 1 11.80 -7.71 -4.14
CA THR A 1 12.12 -9.17 -4.10
C THR A 1 11.21 -9.94 -5.05
N ARG A 2 11.62 -11.13 -5.43
CA ARG A 2 10.80 -11.98 -6.30
C ARG A 2 9.93 -12.94 -5.49
N THR A 3 10.40 -13.40 -4.37
CA THR A 3 9.68 -14.32 -3.51
C THR A 3 9.38 -13.69 -2.15
N VAL A 4 8.35 -14.20 -1.47
CA VAL A 4 8.04 -13.76 -0.11
C VAL A 4 9.15 -14.16 0.86
N THR A 5 9.84 -15.28 0.62
CA THR A 5 11.01 -15.67 1.41
C THR A 5 12.14 -14.65 1.30
N ASP A 6 12.41 -14.14 0.08
CA ASP A 6 13.44 -13.10 -0.10
C ASP A 6 13.00 -11.78 0.56
N ALA A 7 11.70 -11.46 0.54
CA ALA A 7 11.17 -10.30 1.26
C ALA A 7 11.39 -10.41 2.77
N ALA A 8 11.11 -11.58 3.35
CA ALA A 8 11.34 -11.85 4.77
C ALA A 8 12.85 -11.78 5.15
N LEU A 9 13.72 -12.35 4.31
CA LEU A 9 15.17 -12.24 4.48
C LEU A 9 15.66 -10.80 4.45
N MET A 10 15.17 -10.02 3.49
CA MET A 10 15.53 -8.61 3.34
C MET A 10 15.03 -7.79 4.53
N LEU A 11 13.79 -8.03 4.98
CA LEU A 11 13.20 -7.33 6.11
C LEU A 11 13.96 -7.61 7.42
N ASN A 12 14.50 -8.83 7.62
CA ASN A 12 15.36 -9.13 8.76
C ASN A 12 16.59 -8.19 8.87
N VAL A 13 17.06 -7.69 7.73
CA VAL A 13 18.19 -6.74 7.71
C VAL A 13 17.68 -5.30 7.85
N LEU A 14 16.64 -4.94 7.07
CA LEU A 14 16.13 -3.55 6.99
C LEU A 14 15.43 -3.11 8.29
N ALA A 15 14.76 -4.03 9.00
CA ALA A 15 14.07 -3.73 10.24
C ALA A 15 15.02 -3.72 11.47
N SER A 16 16.31 -3.94 11.28
CA SER A 16 17.29 -3.90 12.39
C SER A 16 17.32 -2.51 13.02
N PRO A 17 17.27 -2.40 14.35
CA PRO A 17 17.29 -1.13 15.05
C PRO A 17 18.56 -0.33 14.71
N ASP A 18 18.38 0.96 14.42
CA ASP A 18 19.47 1.91 14.22
C ASP A 18 19.21 3.17 15.08
N SER A 19 20.18 3.56 15.90
CA SER A 19 20.06 4.71 16.79
C SER A 19 19.92 6.06 16.06
N ARG A 20 20.17 6.09 14.77
CA ARG A 20 19.99 7.28 13.90
C ARG A 20 18.53 7.44 13.44
N ASP A 21 17.71 6.41 13.56
CA ASP A 21 16.29 6.43 13.24
C ASP A 21 15.45 6.48 14.51
N SER A 22 15.02 7.68 14.88
CA SER A 22 14.16 7.90 16.06
C SER A 22 12.73 7.38 15.88
N MET A 23 12.34 7.01 14.64
CA MET A 23 11.02 6.47 14.29
C MET A 23 11.03 4.95 14.10
N ALA A 24 12.19 4.32 14.27
CA ALA A 24 12.30 2.86 14.17
C ALA A 24 11.33 2.15 15.12
N ALA A 25 10.80 1.03 14.68
CA ALA A 25 9.93 0.19 15.51
C ALA A 25 10.60 -0.19 16.83
N PRO A 26 9.87 -0.18 17.96
CA PRO A 26 10.41 -0.67 19.23
C PRO A 26 10.91 -2.12 19.06
N VAL A 27 12.05 -2.45 19.68
CA VAL A 27 12.62 -3.81 19.61
C VAL A 27 11.60 -4.88 20.02
N SER A 28 10.73 -4.58 20.99
CA SER A 28 9.66 -5.47 21.44
C SER A 28 8.55 -5.71 20.41
N ALA A 29 8.42 -4.85 19.40
CA ALA A 29 7.44 -4.97 18.32
C ALA A 29 8.03 -5.62 17.05
N GLN A 30 9.35 -5.81 16.99
CA GLN A 30 10.01 -6.43 15.86
C GLN A 30 10.02 -7.96 16.01
N SER A 31 9.87 -8.66 14.90
CA SER A 31 10.12 -10.09 14.87
C SER A 31 11.63 -10.34 15.00
N GLU A 32 12.01 -11.31 15.85
CA GLU A 32 13.41 -11.76 15.91
C GLU A 32 13.90 -12.31 14.56
N ASN A 33 12.99 -12.92 13.80
CA ASN A 33 13.26 -13.42 12.44
C ASN A 33 11.95 -13.62 11.68
N TYR A 34 11.78 -12.86 10.62
CA TYR A 34 10.58 -12.91 9.75
C TYR A 34 10.43 -14.24 8.97
N LEU A 35 11.45 -15.11 8.96
CA LEU A 35 11.35 -16.46 8.44
C LEU A 35 10.66 -17.42 9.44
N ASN A 36 10.64 -17.08 10.73
CA ASN A 36 9.95 -17.88 11.73
C ASN A 36 8.45 -17.90 11.42
N ALA A 37 7.87 -19.10 11.44
CA ALA A 37 6.44 -19.31 11.12
C ALA A 37 5.97 -18.80 9.73
N LEU A 38 6.89 -18.47 8.81
CA LEU A 38 6.54 -18.00 7.47
C LEU A 38 5.66 -19.03 6.70
N ASP A 39 5.90 -20.30 6.89
CA ASP A 39 5.18 -21.43 6.30
C ASP A 39 4.08 -22.03 7.21
N ALA A 40 3.70 -21.34 8.30
CA ALA A 40 2.70 -21.86 9.27
C ALA A 40 1.26 -21.86 8.75
N GLY A 41 0.99 -21.28 7.58
CA GLY A 41 -0.35 -21.17 7.01
C GLY A 41 -1.19 -20.06 7.66
N ILE A 42 -2.46 -20.00 7.24
CA ILE A 42 -3.38 -18.90 7.61
C ILE A 42 -4.74 -19.40 8.09
N GLU A 43 -4.83 -20.66 8.54
CA GLU A 43 -6.08 -21.20 9.07
C GLU A 43 -6.60 -20.34 10.23
N GLY A 44 -7.87 -19.93 10.15
CA GLY A 44 -8.53 -19.10 11.15
C GLY A 44 -8.17 -17.63 11.14
N VAL A 45 -7.22 -17.16 10.29
CA VAL A 45 -6.90 -15.74 10.13
C VAL A 45 -8.11 -15.01 9.56
N ARG A 46 -8.57 -13.94 10.21
CA ARG A 46 -9.70 -13.14 9.78
C ARG A 46 -9.24 -12.06 8.80
N ILE A 47 -9.72 -12.14 7.57
CA ILE A 47 -9.37 -11.20 6.49
C ILE A 47 -10.64 -10.46 6.06
N ALA A 48 -10.64 -9.13 6.18
CA ALA A 48 -11.62 -8.31 5.52
C ALA A 48 -11.21 -8.11 4.06
N TYR A 49 -12.06 -8.46 3.12
CA TYR A 49 -11.90 -8.13 1.71
C TYR A 49 -12.67 -6.84 1.42
N SER A 50 -11.98 -5.82 0.98
CA SER A 50 -12.57 -4.52 0.61
C SER A 50 -12.19 -4.17 -0.82
N PRO A 51 -13.08 -4.37 -1.80
CA PRO A 51 -12.79 -4.15 -3.21
C PRO A 51 -12.63 -2.67 -3.57
N THR A 52 -13.19 -1.77 -2.77
CA THR A 52 -13.25 -0.33 -3.07
C THR A 52 -12.81 0.58 -1.92
N LEU A 53 -12.39 0.04 -0.78
CA LEU A 53 -12.13 0.81 0.45
C LEU A 53 -13.28 1.79 0.78
N GLY A 54 -14.52 1.28 0.73
CA GLY A 54 -15.72 2.09 0.80
C GLY A 54 -15.82 3.00 -0.44
N GLU A 55 -15.84 4.32 -0.22
CA GLU A 55 -15.91 5.30 -1.31
C GLU A 55 -14.52 5.83 -1.74
N ASN A 56 -13.43 5.27 -1.21
CA ASN A 56 -12.08 5.79 -1.48
C ASN A 56 -11.43 5.24 -2.74
N GLY A 57 -11.83 4.05 -3.19
CA GLY A 57 -11.19 3.35 -4.31
C GLY A 57 -12.19 2.89 -5.37
N TRP A 58 -11.62 2.45 -6.47
CA TRP A 58 -12.30 1.84 -7.61
C TRP A 58 -11.34 0.84 -8.26
N ALA A 59 -11.83 -0.10 -9.05
CA ALA A 59 -10.98 -1.01 -9.82
C ALA A 59 -11.64 -1.36 -11.16
N ASP A 60 -10.82 -1.58 -12.19
CA ASP A 60 -11.29 -2.13 -13.46
C ASP A 60 -11.78 -3.57 -13.26
N ASP A 61 -12.70 -4.02 -14.10
CA ASP A 61 -13.39 -5.31 -13.94
C ASP A 61 -12.42 -6.51 -13.89
N ASP A 62 -11.34 -6.48 -14.67
CA ASP A 62 -10.33 -7.53 -14.69
C ASP A 62 -9.48 -7.55 -13.42
N VAL A 63 -9.12 -6.38 -12.90
CA VAL A 63 -8.44 -6.23 -11.61
C VAL A 63 -9.34 -6.71 -10.49
N ALA A 64 -10.59 -6.25 -10.45
CA ALA A 64 -11.57 -6.65 -9.44
C ALA A 64 -11.79 -8.18 -9.45
N ALA A 65 -11.92 -8.78 -10.64
CA ALA A 65 -12.08 -10.23 -10.78
C ALA A 65 -10.85 -11.00 -10.30
N ALA A 66 -9.64 -10.54 -10.62
CA ALA A 66 -8.39 -11.19 -10.18
C ALA A 66 -8.23 -11.12 -8.65
N VAL A 67 -8.57 -9.97 -8.04
CA VAL A 67 -8.47 -9.79 -6.59
C VAL A 67 -9.56 -10.59 -5.86
N ALA A 68 -10.78 -10.67 -6.38
CA ALA A 68 -11.83 -11.52 -5.83
C ALA A 68 -11.43 -13.01 -5.87
N ALA A 69 -10.78 -13.46 -6.96
CA ALA A 69 -10.23 -14.81 -7.03
C ALA A 69 -9.12 -15.06 -6.00
N ALA A 70 -8.28 -14.05 -5.74
CA ALA A 70 -7.27 -14.14 -4.69
C ALA A 70 -7.89 -14.22 -3.28
N ALA A 71 -8.93 -13.44 -3.00
CA ALA A 71 -9.70 -13.52 -1.76
C ALA A 71 -10.29 -14.92 -1.54
N LYS A 72 -10.86 -15.50 -2.61
CA LYS A 72 -11.34 -16.88 -2.58
C LYS A 72 -10.22 -17.88 -2.29
N THR A 73 -9.06 -17.74 -2.92
CA THR A 73 -7.90 -18.61 -2.66
C THR A 73 -7.48 -18.56 -1.20
N LEU A 74 -7.40 -17.38 -0.60
CA LEU A 74 -7.06 -17.24 0.83
C LEU A 74 -8.10 -17.91 1.72
N SER A 75 -9.39 -17.85 1.36
CA SER A 75 -10.46 -18.59 2.04
C SER A 75 -10.28 -20.10 1.90
N ASP A 76 -9.95 -20.60 0.70
CA ASP A 76 -9.70 -22.03 0.45
C ASP A 76 -8.47 -22.54 1.23
N LEU A 77 -7.54 -21.65 1.60
CA LEU A 77 -6.37 -21.92 2.47
C LEU A 77 -6.70 -21.85 3.97
N GLY A 78 -7.97 -21.70 4.34
CA GLY A 78 -8.46 -21.76 5.71
C GLY A 78 -8.61 -20.39 6.41
N ALA A 79 -8.36 -19.28 5.74
CA ALA A 79 -8.70 -17.96 6.28
C ALA A 79 -10.22 -17.74 6.32
N ILE A 80 -10.67 -16.95 7.28
CA ILE A 80 -12.06 -16.48 7.36
C ILE A 80 -12.12 -15.14 6.61
N VAL A 81 -12.61 -15.18 5.37
CA VAL A 81 -12.68 -13.98 4.51
C VAL A 81 -14.11 -13.45 4.50
N GLU A 82 -14.28 -12.19 4.83
CA GLU A 82 -15.57 -11.49 4.83
C GLU A 82 -15.41 -10.22 3.96
N GLU A 83 -16.40 -9.94 3.10
CA GLU A 83 -16.42 -8.69 2.32
C GLU A 83 -16.95 -7.57 3.21
N VAL A 84 -16.02 -6.69 3.63
CA VAL A 84 -16.31 -5.59 4.55
C VAL A 84 -15.39 -4.42 4.27
N ASP A 85 -15.96 -3.24 4.11
CA ASP A 85 -15.20 -2.00 4.01
C ASP A 85 -14.84 -1.43 5.38
N PRO A 86 -13.63 -0.89 5.57
CA PRO A 86 -13.32 -0.13 6.76
C PRO A 86 -14.08 1.21 6.75
N ASP A 87 -14.60 1.61 7.93
CA ASP A 87 -15.25 2.92 8.11
C ASP A 87 -14.18 4.03 8.17
N ILE A 88 -13.69 4.43 7.00
CA ILE A 88 -12.69 5.48 6.85
C ILE A 88 -13.23 6.68 6.07
N PRO A 89 -12.80 7.91 6.40
CA PRO A 89 -13.22 9.10 5.68
C PRO A 89 -12.59 9.15 4.28
N PRO A 90 -12.96 10.11 3.42
CA PRO A 90 -12.21 10.42 2.21
C PRO A 90 -10.75 10.72 2.55
N VAL A 91 -9.83 9.90 2.01
CA VAL A 91 -8.40 9.93 2.38
C VAL A 91 -7.60 10.88 1.49
N ARG A 92 -8.03 11.04 0.23
CA ARG A 92 -7.33 11.87 -0.76
C ARG A 92 -7.04 13.30 -0.27
N PRO A 93 -7.98 14.06 0.33
CA PRO A 93 -7.69 15.41 0.80
C PRO A 93 -6.60 15.46 1.87
N ILE A 94 -6.44 14.39 2.64
CA ILE A 94 -5.42 14.31 3.69
C ILE A 94 -4.03 14.20 3.08
N ILE A 95 -3.85 13.28 2.12
CA ILE A 95 -2.54 13.03 1.50
C ILE A 95 -2.13 14.21 0.62
N GLU A 96 -3.05 14.83 -0.12
CA GLU A 96 -2.75 15.98 -0.99
C GLU A 96 -2.14 17.14 -0.19
N VAL A 97 -2.72 17.48 0.96
CA VAL A 97 -2.18 18.56 1.82
C VAL A 97 -0.81 18.18 2.39
N ILE A 98 -0.68 16.97 2.92
CA ILE A 98 0.59 16.54 3.56
C ILE A 98 1.72 16.47 2.52
N TRP A 99 1.44 15.91 1.33
CA TRP A 99 2.44 15.79 0.27
C TRP A 99 2.80 17.15 -0.31
N ALA A 100 1.83 17.97 -0.67
CA ALA A 100 2.10 19.27 -1.23
C ALA A 100 2.97 20.13 -0.28
N ALA A 101 2.70 20.10 1.02
CA ALA A 101 3.53 20.79 2.01
C ALA A 101 4.95 20.20 2.11
N ALA A 102 5.07 18.87 2.08
CA ALA A 102 6.36 18.19 2.13
C ALA A 102 7.19 18.43 0.86
N ASP A 103 6.54 18.41 -0.31
CA ASP A 103 7.19 18.65 -1.60
C ASP A 103 7.66 20.12 -1.71
N ALA A 104 6.87 21.09 -1.23
CA ALA A 104 7.29 22.48 -1.17
C ALA A 104 8.56 22.63 -0.31
N TRP A 105 8.56 22.04 0.88
CA TRP A 105 9.74 22.04 1.74
C TRP A 105 10.96 21.36 1.08
N LEU A 106 10.75 20.20 0.44
CA LEU A 106 11.82 19.46 -0.24
C LEU A 106 12.43 20.29 -1.39
N VAL A 107 11.60 20.86 -2.25
CA VAL A 107 12.05 21.69 -3.39
C VAL A 107 12.84 22.91 -2.90
N ASP A 108 12.43 23.53 -1.78
CA ASP A 108 13.15 24.66 -1.19
C ASP A 108 14.54 24.31 -0.63
N GLN A 109 14.84 23.01 -0.42
CA GLN A 109 16.20 22.54 -0.06
C GLN A 109 17.13 22.40 -1.28
N ILE A 110 16.58 22.43 -2.49
CA ILE A 110 17.35 22.26 -3.73
C ILE A 110 17.70 23.63 -4.32
N PRO A 111 18.96 23.88 -4.71
CA PRO A 111 19.33 25.13 -5.37
C PRO A 111 18.49 25.38 -6.62
N ALA A 112 18.04 26.65 -6.79
CA ALA A 112 17.12 27.03 -7.87
C ALA A 112 17.66 26.74 -9.29
N ASP A 113 18.99 26.81 -9.48
CA ASP A 113 19.67 26.46 -10.73
C ASP A 113 19.61 24.95 -11.08
N LYS A 114 19.10 24.11 -10.16
CA LYS A 114 18.90 22.66 -10.37
C LYS A 114 17.45 22.28 -10.54
N HIS A 115 16.50 23.19 -10.38
CA HIS A 115 15.08 22.89 -10.52
C HIS A 115 14.70 22.41 -11.93
N GLU A 116 15.44 22.83 -12.97
CA GLU A 116 15.25 22.34 -14.34
C GLU A 116 15.51 20.82 -14.52
N LEU A 117 16.23 20.20 -13.57
CA LEU A 117 16.52 18.75 -13.55
C LEU A 117 15.43 17.95 -12.80
N MET A 118 14.49 18.63 -12.15
CA MET A 118 13.42 18.00 -11.38
C MET A 118 12.22 17.69 -12.27
N ASP A 119 11.41 16.72 -11.84
CA ASP A 119 10.15 16.42 -12.49
C ASP A 119 9.21 17.63 -12.45
N PRO A 120 8.63 18.06 -13.59
CA PRO A 120 7.72 19.21 -13.63
C PRO A 120 6.47 19.02 -12.76
N GLY A 121 5.96 17.78 -12.61
CA GLY A 121 4.82 17.47 -11.75
C GLY A 121 5.14 17.71 -10.28
N LEU A 122 6.35 17.34 -9.82
CA LEU A 122 6.81 17.62 -8.47
C LEU A 122 6.89 19.14 -8.20
N LEU A 123 7.42 19.89 -9.16
CA LEU A 123 7.48 21.35 -9.03
C LEU A 123 6.08 21.98 -8.95
N ALA A 124 5.13 21.49 -9.75
CA ALA A 124 3.75 21.96 -9.71
C ALA A 124 3.08 21.66 -8.35
N ILE A 125 3.26 20.48 -7.81
CA ILE A 125 2.74 20.11 -6.47
C ILE A 125 3.37 20.98 -5.38
N ALA A 126 4.67 21.26 -5.46
CA ALA A 126 5.35 22.16 -4.53
C ALA A 126 4.79 23.57 -4.56
N GLU A 127 4.41 24.11 -5.73
CA GLU A 127 3.75 25.42 -5.83
C GLU A 127 2.38 25.44 -5.13
N GLU A 128 1.59 24.37 -5.23
CA GLU A 128 0.35 24.24 -4.45
C GLU A 128 0.65 24.17 -2.94
N GLY A 129 1.69 23.45 -2.56
CA GLY A 129 2.12 23.35 -1.17
C GLY A 129 2.48 24.69 -0.54
N ARG A 130 3.09 25.61 -1.30
CA ARG A 130 3.41 26.97 -0.82
C ARG A 130 2.19 27.84 -0.53
N LYS A 131 1.01 27.48 -1.06
CA LYS A 131 -0.25 28.20 -0.82
C LYS A 131 -0.95 27.76 0.47
N LEU A 132 -0.56 26.61 1.02
CA LEU A 132 -1.16 26.07 2.22
C LEU A 132 -0.84 26.90 3.46
N SER A 133 -1.84 27.06 4.32
CA SER A 133 -1.64 27.64 5.64
C SER A 133 -1.13 26.60 6.65
N VAL A 134 -0.57 27.05 7.75
CA VAL A 134 -0.24 26.17 8.88
C VAL A 134 -1.47 25.44 9.40
N THR A 135 -2.65 26.08 9.38
CA THR A 135 -3.90 25.48 9.82
C THR A 135 -4.33 24.32 8.91
N ASP A 136 -4.13 24.42 7.61
CA ASP A 136 -4.42 23.33 6.65
C ASP A 136 -3.56 22.12 6.96
N LEU A 137 -2.26 22.30 7.16
CA LEU A 137 -1.34 21.22 7.47
C LEU A 137 -1.65 20.56 8.82
N VAL A 138 -1.94 21.36 9.86
CA VAL A 138 -2.31 20.84 11.19
C VAL A 138 -3.63 20.08 11.09
N GLY A 139 -4.61 20.58 10.34
CA GLY A 139 -5.88 19.90 10.09
C GLY A 139 -5.69 18.55 9.40
N ALA A 140 -4.85 18.49 8.37
CA ALA A 140 -4.52 17.24 7.68
C ALA A 140 -3.84 16.22 8.60
N HIS A 141 -2.90 16.67 9.46
CA HIS A 141 -2.30 15.79 10.45
C HIS A 141 -3.29 15.28 11.51
N ALA A 142 -4.25 16.11 11.96
CA ALA A 142 -5.31 15.67 12.85
C ALA A 142 -6.21 14.61 12.18
N ALA A 143 -6.59 14.83 10.91
CA ALA A 143 -7.35 13.86 10.12
C ALA A 143 -6.58 12.55 9.89
N ARG A 144 -5.27 12.62 9.67
CA ARG A 144 -4.38 11.44 9.59
C ARG A 144 -4.41 10.62 10.87
N VAL A 145 -4.37 11.26 12.04
CA VAL A 145 -4.46 10.57 13.34
C VAL A 145 -5.81 9.88 13.48
N GLU A 146 -6.92 10.55 13.12
CA GLU A 146 -8.24 9.93 13.17
C GLU A 146 -8.37 8.75 12.21
N LEU A 147 -7.79 8.85 11.01
CA LEU A 147 -7.71 7.71 10.07
C LEU A 147 -7.00 6.52 10.72
N GLY A 148 -5.84 6.75 11.34
CA GLY A 148 -5.11 5.71 12.06
C GLY A 148 -5.92 5.08 13.20
N ASN A 149 -6.66 5.89 13.97
CA ASN A 149 -7.53 5.41 15.04
C ASN A 149 -8.68 4.54 14.51
N ARG A 150 -9.29 4.91 13.38
CA ARG A 150 -10.33 4.11 12.72
C ARG A 150 -9.79 2.77 12.23
N MET A 151 -8.62 2.77 11.59
CA MET A 151 -7.97 1.53 11.16
C MET A 151 -7.58 0.65 12.36
N ALA A 152 -7.12 1.21 13.47
CA ALA A 152 -6.84 0.44 14.68
C ALA A 152 -8.10 -0.26 15.21
N ARG A 153 -9.24 0.45 15.29
CA ARG A 153 -10.54 -0.13 15.69
C ARG A 153 -11.03 -1.19 14.70
N PHE A 154 -10.86 -0.96 13.41
CA PHE A 154 -11.19 -1.94 12.37
C PHE A 154 -10.45 -3.26 12.59
N HIS A 155 -9.16 -3.17 12.88
CA HIS A 155 -8.32 -4.33 13.17
C HIS A 155 -8.56 -5.01 14.53
N GLU A 156 -9.46 -4.52 15.38
CA GLU A 156 -9.94 -5.30 16.54
C GLU A 156 -10.73 -6.54 16.09
N ASN A 157 -11.36 -6.48 14.90
CA ASN A 157 -12.19 -7.54 14.36
C ASN A 157 -11.52 -8.35 13.25
N TYR A 158 -10.52 -7.79 12.57
CA TYR A 158 -9.84 -8.40 11.43
C TYR A 158 -8.33 -8.37 11.62
N ASP A 159 -7.68 -9.48 11.32
CA ASP A 159 -6.21 -9.59 11.39
C ASP A 159 -5.56 -8.91 10.21
N LEU A 160 -6.17 -9.04 9.02
CA LEU A 160 -5.71 -8.46 7.77
C LEU A 160 -6.85 -7.77 7.01
N LEU A 161 -6.48 -6.77 6.23
CA LEU A 161 -7.31 -6.18 5.18
C LEU A 161 -6.72 -6.56 3.82
N LEU A 162 -7.57 -7.00 2.89
CA LEU A 162 -7.24 -7.30 1.51
C LEU A 162 -7.94 -6.31 0.59
N THR A 163 -7.18 -5.66 -0.29
CA THR A 163 -7.69 -4.73 -1.32
C THR A 163 -7.01 -4.99 -2.65
N PRO A 164 -7.50 -4.45 -3.78
CA PRO A 164 -6.64 -4.23 -4.93
C PRO A 164 -5.38 -3.45 -4.52
N GLN A 165 -4.24 -3.73 -5.16
CA GLN A 165 -3.03 -2.90 -4.97
C GLN A 165 -3.13 -1.63 -5.81
N MET A 166 -3.47 -1.79 -7.08
CA MET A 166 -3.74 -0.71 -8.02
C MET A 166 -5.10 -0.96 -8.68
N PRO A 167 -5.82 0.08 -9.08
CA PRO A 167 -7.16 -0.07 -9.65
C PRO A 167 -7.15 -0.52 -11.12
N LEU A 168 -5.99 -0.48 -11.77
CA LEU A 168 -5.80 -0.77 -13.18
C LEU A 168 -4.44 -1.42 -13.43
N GLU A 169 -4.22 -1.97 -14.61
CA GLU A 169 -2.91 -2.43 -15.08
C GLU A 169 -1.94 -1.26 -15.26
N ALA A 170 -0.65 -1.55 -15.43
CA ALA A 170 0.36 -0.52 -15.65
C ALA A 170 0.03 0.32 -16.88
N ILE A 171 0.14 1.64 -16.75
CA ILE A 171 -0.07 2.60 -17.84
C ILE A 171 1.16 2.67 -18.75
N GLU A 172 0.99 3.28 -19.93
CA GLU A 172 2.08 3.48 -20.88
C GLU A 172 3.23 4.28 -20.26
N ALA A 173 4.45 3.83 -20.47
CA ALA A 173 5.64 4.49 -19.93
C ALA A 173 5.76 5.93 -20.44
N GLY A 174 6.07 6.84 -19.53
CA GLY A 174 6.20 8.27 -19.83
C GLY A 174 4.90 9.08 -19.68
N LYS A 175 3.77 8.41 -19.33
CA LYS A 175 2.52 9.10 -18.98
C LYS A 175 2.36 9.20 -17.47
N ASN A 176 1.72 10.27 -17.00
CA ASN A 176 1.40 10.48 -15.60
C ASN A 176 0.01 9.91 -15.23
N VAL A 177 -0.87 9.79 -16.21
CA VAL A 177 -2.25 9.30 -16.06
C VAL A 177 -2.62 8.38 -17.21
N PRO A 178 -3.57 7.45 -17.02
CA PRO A 178 -4.06 6.57 -18.07
C PRO A 178 -4.83 7.36 -19.14
N ASP A 179 -4.72 6.92 -20.41
CA ASP A 179 -5.45 7.52 -21.50
C ASP A 179 -6.98 7.33 -21.37
N GLY A 180 -7.72 8.33 -21.84
CA GLY A 180 -9.19 8.25 -21.93
C GLY A 180 -9.92 8.34 -20.59
N ARG A 181 -9.24 8.69 -19.52
CA ARG A 181 -9.83 8.93 -18.18
C ARG A 181 -9.73 10.40 -17.81
N ASP A 182 -10.72 10.88 -17.07
CA ASP A 182 -10.73 12.24 -16.52
C ASP A 182 -9.85 12.27 -15.25
N MET A 183 -8.53 12.33 -15.47
CA MET A 183 -7.50 12.31 -14.44
C MET A 183 -6.39 13.28 -14.82
N ASP A 184 -5.93 14.06 -13.85
CA ASP A 184 -4.90 15.09 -14.06
C ASP A 184 -3.57 14.72 -13.37
N GLN A 185 -3.64 13.91 -12.30
CA GLN A 185 -2.51 13.61 -11.44
C GLN A 185 -2.42 12.11 -11.17
N TRP A 186 -1.20 11.63 -10.94
CA TRP A 186 -0.95 10.23 -10.59
C TRP A 186 -1.65 9.77 -9.30
N VAL A 187 -1.98 10.65 -8.36
CA VAL A 187 -2.79 10.32 -7.17
C VAL A 187 -4.22 9.89 -7.53
N ASP A 188 -4.71 10.24 -8.72
CA ASP A 188 -6.06 9.87 -9.16
C ASP A 188 -6.24 8.38 -9.39
N TRP A 189 -5.14 7.66 -9.66
CA TRP A 189 -5.17 6.23 -9.96
C TRP A 189 -4.36 5.36 -8.99
N CYS A 190 -4.06 5.84 -7.77
CA CYS A 190 -3.44 5.05 -6.72
C CYS A 190 -4.21 5.05 -5.38
N PRO A 191 -5.56 4.93 -5.39
CA PRO A 191 -6.39 5.14 -4.20
C PRO A 191 -6.16 4.11 -3.09
N PHE A 192 -5.62 2.95 -3.40
CA PHE A 192 -5.38 1.87 -2.44
C PHE A 192 -4.03 1.97 -1.73
N THR A 193 -3.12 2.88 -2.15
CA THR A 193 -1.75 2.95 -1.61
C THR A 193 -1.59 4.00 -0.52
N TYR A 194 -2.00 5.23 -0.77
CA TYR A 194 -1.77 6.34 0.15
C TYR A 194 -2.52 6.24 1.50
N PRO A 195 -3.66 5.54 1.65
CA PRO A 195 -4.26 5.35 2.98
C PRO A 195 -3.30 4.66 3.95
N PHE A 196 -2.58 3.64 3.50
CA PHE A 196 -1.68 2.87 4.36
C PHE A 196 -0.32 3.52 4.52
N ASN A 197 0.11 4.36 3.59
CA ASN A 197 1.23 5.28 3.79
C ASN A 197 0.94 6.29 4.91
N LEU A 198 -0.29 6.81 4.97
CA LEU A 198 -0.71 7.73 6.04
C LEU A 198 -0.82 7.05 7.41
N THR A 199 -1.34 5.82 7.46
CA THR A 199 -1.51 5.08 8.72
C THR A 199 -0.24 4.34 9.14
N MET A 200 0.78 4.21 8.27
CA MET A 200 2.05 3.51 8.55
C MET A 200 1.86 2.04 8.95
N GLN A 201 0.81 1.39 8.44
CA GLN A 201 0.56 -0.02 8.65
C GLN A 201 1.48 -0.88 7.76
N PRO A 202 1.87 -2.09 8.20
CA PRO A 202 2.56 -3.03 7.34
C PRO A 202 1.65 -3.43 6.19
N ALA A 203 2.18 -3.33 4.97
CA ALA A 203 1.46 -3.68 3.76
C ALA A 203 2.39 -4.36 2.75
N CYS A 204 1.86 -5.32 2.01
CA CYS A 204 2.59 -5.92 0.90
C CYS A 204 1.71 -6.07 -0.35
N SER A 205 2.35 -5.91 -1.51
CA SER A 205 1.77 -6.18 -2.82
C SER A 205 2.06 -7.62 -3.22
N VAL A 206 1.01 -8.36 -3.58
CA VAL A 206 1.10 -9.78 -3.94
C VAL A 206 0.55 -9.98 -5.34
N PRO A 207 1.33 -10.43 -6.34
CA PRO A 207 0.83 -10.70 -7.68
C PRO A 207 -0.27 -11.76 -7.65
N CYS A 208 -1.38 -11.53 -8.38
CA CYS A 208 -2.50 -12.46 -8.42
C CYS A 208 -2.98 -12.82 -9.82
N GLY A 209 -2.27 -12.42 -10.84
CA GLY A 209 -2.58 -12.78 -12.22
C GLY A 209 -2.14 -11.73 -13.23
N LEU A 210 -2.74 -11.81 -14.38
CA LEU A 210 -2.59 -10.84 -15.48
C LEU A 210 -3.98 -10.27 -15.79
N GLY A 211 -4.04 -8.97 -16.05
CA GLY A 211 -5.23 -8.31 -16.54
C GLY A 211 -5.47 -8.51 -18.04
N SER A 212 -6.37 -7.73 -18.61
CA SER A 212 -6.81 -7.85 -19.99
C SER A 212 -5.71 -7.55 -21.01
N GLU A 213 -4.81 -6.62 -20.71
CA GLU A 213 -3.62 -6.28 -21.52
C GLU A 213 -2.43 -7.22 -21.24
N ARG A 214 -2.63 -8.27 -20.44
CA ARG A 214 -1.62 -9.25 -20.02
C ARG A 214 -0.48 -8.66 -19.19
N LEU A 215 -0.73 -7.57 -18.50
CA LEU A 215 0.18 -6.98 -17.52
C LEU A 215 -0.14 -7.51 -16.11
N PRO A 216 0.82 -7.49 -15.18
CA PRO A 216 0.62 -8.00 -13.83
C PRO A 216 -0.43 -7.22 -13.04
N VAL A 217 -1.32 -7.97 -12.39
CA VAL A 217 -2.29 -7.49 -11.40
C VAL A 217 -1.89 -8.00 -10.03
N ALA A 218 -2.10 -7.19 -9.00
CA ALA A 218 -1.79 -7.55 -7.63
C ALA A 218 -2.91 -7.14 -6.66
N PHE A 219 -3.03 -7.91 -5.59
CA PHE A 219 -3.76 -7.46 -4.40
C PHE A 219 -2.78 -6.95 -3.33
N GLN A 220 -3.32 -6.20 -2.38
CA GLN A 220 -2.60 -5.72 -1.22
C GLN A 220 -3.11 -6.41 0.04
N LEU A 221 -2.19 -6.84 0.90
CA LEU A 221 -2.47 -7.25 2.27
C LEU A 221 -1.97 -6.17 3.22
N VAL A 222 -2.83 -5.75 4.14
CA VAL A 222 -2.51 -4.75 5.16
C VAL A 222 -2.77 -5.35 6.53
N GLY A 223 -1.80 -5.24 7.43
CA GLY A 223 -1.88 -5.75 8.81
C GLY A 223 -2.07 -4.65 9.85
N ARG A 224 -2.19 -5.07 11.10
CA ARG A 224 -2.07 -4.17 12.26
C ARG A 224 -0.65 -3.62 12.33
N HIS A 225 -0.46 -2.50 12.98
CA HIS A 225 0.89 -2.01 13.26
C HIS A 225 1.76 -3.10 13.88
N TRP A 226 2.96 -3.28 13.33
CA TRP A 226 3.97 -4.23 13.77
C TRP A 226 3.64 -5.71 13.52
N GLU A 227 2.57 -6.00 12.79
CA GLU A 227 2.21 -7.38 12.41
C GLU A 227 2.76 -7.77 11.03
N ASP A 228 3.94 -7.26 10.67
CA ASP A 228 4.63 -7.55 9.40
C ASP A 228 4.79 -9.05 9.16
N ALA A 229 5.08 -9.81 10.22
CA ALA A 229 5.22 -11.26 10.13
C ALA A 229 3.94 -11.96 9.67
N LEU A 230 2.75 -11.49 10.09
CA LEU A 230 1.47 -12.03 9.64
C LEU A 230 1.19 -11.67 8.19
N VAL A 231 1.50 -10.44 7.79
CA VAL A 231 1.37 -9.99 6.39
C VAL A 231 2.21 -10.87 5.46
N LEU A 232 3.50 -11.10 5.82
CA LEU A 232 4.38 -11.99 5.06
C LEU A 232 3.88 -13.43 5.05
N ARG A 233 3.41 -13.96 6.18
CA ARG A 233 2.86 -15.32 6.29
C ARG A 233 1.66 -15.52 5.36
N ALA A 234 0.75 -14.56 5.30
CA ALA A 234 -0.41 -14.63 4.43
C ALA A 234 -0.01 -14.54 2.94
N ALA A 235 0.90 -13.63 2.61
CA ALA A 235 1.48 -13.53 1.27
C ALA A 235 2.16 -14.84 0.85
N ARG A 236 2.90 -15.49 1.78
CA ARG A 236 3.58 -16.78 1.54
C ARG A 236 2.59 -17.93 1.33
N ALA A 237 1.52 -17.97 2.10
CA ALA A 237 0.48 -18.98 1.92
C ALA A 237 -0.14 -18.88 0.52
N TYR A 238 -0.43 -17.69 0.05
CA TYR A 238 -0.92 -17.43 -1.30
C TYR A 238 0.13 -17.81 -2.36
N GLU A 239 1.38 -17.37 -2.22
CA GLU A 239 2.49 -17.68 -3.15
C GLU A 239 2.68 -19.20 -3.34
N LYS A 240 2.52 -20.01 -2.27
CA LYS A 240 2.62 -21.47 -2.36
C LYS A 240 1.47 -22.10 -3.16
N ALA A 241 0.27 -21.55 -3.06
CA ALA A 241 -0.89 -22.00 -3.82
C ALA A 241 -0.87 -21.52 -5.27
N HIS A 242 -0.35 -20.32 -5.50
CA HIS A 242 -0.20 -19.69 -6.81
C HIS A 242 1.23 -19.16 -7.00
N PRO A 243 2.20 -20.03 -7.32
CA PRO A 243 3.58 -19.61 -7.52
C PRO A 243 3.69 -18.52 -8.59
N PHE A 244 4.44 -17.47 -8.29
CA PHE A 244 4.63 -16.35 -9.21
C PHE A 244 5.43 -16.81 -10.43
N ALA A 245 4.92 -16.51 -11.62
CA ALA A 245 5.64 -16.79 -12.84
C ALA A 245 6.96 -16.00 -12.91
N ALA A 246 8.02 -16.63 -13.38
CA ALA A 246 9.25 -15.91 -13.68
C ALA A 246 8.97 -14.87 -14.78
N ALA A 247 9.53 -13.67 -14.63
CA ALA A 247 9.46 -12.68 -15.69
C ALA A 247 10.13 -13.23 -16.97
N PRO A 248 9.53 -13.03 -18.15
CA PRO A 248 10.14 -13.48 -19.40
C PRO A 248 11.58 -12.95 -19.54
N GLY A 249 12.53 -13.82 -19.88
CA GLY A 249 13.93 -13.46 -20.10
C GLY A 249 14.85 -13.49 -18.86
N TYR A 250 14.34 -13.82 -17.69
CA TYR A 250 15.15 -14.05 -16.48
C TYR A 250 15.06 -15.52 -16.04
N VAL A 251 15.65 -16.41 -16.83
CA VAL A 251 15.89 -17.83 -16.48
C VAL A 251 17.38 -18.03 -16.43
#